data_002ce11f2c66e79e18e56d84ded85dd1
#
_entry.id   002ce11f2c66e79e18e56d84ded85dd1
#
_cell.length_a   1.000
_cell.length_b   1.000
_cell.length_c   1.000
_cell.angle_alpha   90.00
_cell.angle_beta   90.00
_cell.angle_gamma   90.00
#
_symmetry.space_group_name_H-M   'P 1'
#
loop_
_entity.id
_entity.type
_entity.pdbx_description
1 polymer ?
#
loop_
_entity_poly.entity_id
_entity_poly.type
_entity_poly.pdbx_seq_one_letter_code
_entity_poly.pdbx_strand_id
1 'polypeptide(L)'
;MLKINISDRLLHFKQPAGTSRGVYTERRIWLVEVTDNGRKGVGECAPLPQLSCDDVPDYGERLRAFCREVEQTGSIPYEALRPYPSMLFGLETAFADMNNTFPFRQADGSDTPFSRGEEGIPINGLIWMGTFEEMYRRIEEKLQAGFHCVKLKIGAIDWDREIALIQHIRRHFTKEQIELRVDANGGFTIENAMDRLEQLAKYDIHSIEQPIPPSRTGFHERKNNEGRWVAMARLCRETPLPIALDEELIGVNDVDEKIMLLDTIRPQYIILKPSLHGGIRGSEEWIRLARERGIGSWITSALESNIGLSAIAHFAAAVYGPHVSMPQGLGTGKLFTDNIPMPLEIRGEKLWMKKIY
;
A
#
# COMPACT_ATOMS: atom_id res chain seq x y z
N MET A 1 -20.92 -27.45 -4.69
CA MET A 1 -19.52 -27.93 -4.59
C MET A 1 -18.63 -26.78 -4.93
N LEU A 2 -17.70 -26.47 -4.03
CA LEU A 2 -16.75 -25.38 -4.20
C LEU A 2 -15.90 -25.59 -5.46
N LYS A 3 -15.80 -24.54 -6.29
CA LYS A 3 -14.94 -24.50 -7.48
C LYS A 3 -14.21 -23.18 -7.53
N ILE A 4 -12.95 -23.21 -7.97
CA ILE A 4 -12.11 -22.03 -8.09
C ILE A 4 -11.53 -21.97 -9.51
N ASN A 5 -11.87 -20.94 -10.25
CA ASN A 5 -11.30 -20.66 -11.56
C ASN A 5 -10.23 -19.58 -11.44
N ILE A 6 -9.12 -19.75 -12.14
CA ILE A 6 -8.03 -18.78 -12.18
C ILE A 6 -7.86 -18.31 -13.62
N SER A 7 -7.86 -17.02 -13.81
CA SER A 7 -7.48 -16.38 -15.09
C SER A 7 -6.41 -15.33 -14.83
N ASP A 8 -5.50 -15.13 -15.77
CA ASP A 8 -4.52 -14.05 -15.69
C ASP A 8 -4.84 -12.94 -16.71
N ARG A 9 -4.43 -11.73 -16.36
CA ARG A 9 -4.54 -10.56 -17.21
C ARG A 9 -3.26 -9.74 -17.17
N LEU A 10 -2.93 -9.13 -18.30
CA LEU A 10 -1.90 -8.12 -18.40
C LEU A 10 -2.58 -6.75 -18.55
N LEU A 11 -2.35 -5.86 -17.60
CA LEU A 11 -2.84 -4.49 -17.62
C LEU A 11 -1.72 -3.55 -18.08
N HIS A 12 -2.07 -2.49 -18.82
CA HIS A 12 -1.11 -1.55 -19.37
C HIS A 12 -1.24 -0.19 -18.70
N PHE A 13 -0.13 0.32 -18.18
CA PHE A 13 -0.12 1.66 -17.58
C PHE A 13 -0.30 2.73 -18.65
N LYS A 14 -1.06 3.79 -18.33
CA LYS A 14 -1.20 4.98 -19.18
C LYS A 14 0.11 5.75 -19.33
N GLN A 15 0.90 5.74 -18.28
CA GLN A 15 2.24 6.32 -18.22
C GLN A 15 3.13 5.35 -17.43
N PRO A 16 4.41 5.24 -17.76
CA PRO A 16 5.32 4.38 -17.00
C PRO A 16 5.29 4.71 -15.50
N ALA A 17 5.08 3.70 -14.68
CA ALA A 17 5.03 3.82 -13.22
C ALA A 17 6.42 3.62 -12.63
N GLY A 18 7.06 4.70 -12.19
CA GLY A 18 8.38 4.65 -11.53
C GLY A 18 8.25 4.23 -10.07
N THR A 19 8.97 3.18 -9.68
CA THR A 19 9.07 2.70 -8.30
C THR A 19 10.54 2.56 -7.91
N SER A 20 10.81 2.24 -6.63
CA SER A 20 12.17 1.94 -6.15
C SER A 20 12.84 0.76 -6.87
N ARG A 21 12.08 -0.09 -7.55
CA ARG A 21 12.58 -1.31 -8.23
C ARG A 21 12.66 -1.17 -9.74
N GLY A 22 12.23 -0.06 -10.30
CA GLY A 22 12.25 0.18 -11.73
C GLY A 22 11.00 0.84 -12.25
N VAL A 23 10.85 0.82 -13.56
CA VAL A 23 9.74 1.44 -14.28
C VAL A 23 8.85 0.34 -14.84
N TYR A 24 7.59 0.31 -14.44
CA TYR A 24 6.59 -0.63 -14.96
C TYR A 24 5.78 0.01 -16.07
N THR A 25 5.65 -0.68 -17.20
CA THR A 25 4.77 -0.30 -18.31
C THR A 25 3.51 -1.18 -18.36
N GLU A 26 3.58 -2.34 -17.71
CA GLU A 26 2.52 -3.33 -17.64
C GLU A 26 2.46 -3.98 -16.25
N ARG A 27 1.33 -4.60 -15.92
CA ARG A 27 1.07 -5.29 -14.67
C ARG A 27 0.35 -6.60 -14.93
N ARG A 28 0.98 -7.73 -14.62
CA ARG A 28 0.28 -9.02 -14.61
C ARG A 28 -0.48 -9.19 -13.30
N ILE A 29 -1.73 -9.60 -13.40
CA ILE A 29 -2.59 -9.96 -12.28
C ILE A 29 -3.22 -11.33 -12.53
N TRP A 30 -3.62 -12.02 -11.46
CA TRP A 30 -4.43 -13.24 -11.52
C TRP A 30 -5.74 -12.96 -10.80
N LEU A 31 -6.84 -13.32 -11.44
CA LEU A 31 -8.18 -13.28 -10.87
C LEU A 31 -8.54 -14.67 -10.37
N VAL A 32 -8.95 -14.75 -9.11
CA VAL A 32 -9.45 -15.96 -8.46
C VAL A 32 -10.96 -15.82 -8.34
N GLU A 33 -11.69 -16.63 -9.10
CA GLU A 33 -13.14 -16.69 -9.06
C GLU A 33 -13.57 -17.92 -8.28
N VAL A 34 -14.21 -17.70 -7.13
CA VAL A 34 -14.71 -18.75 -6.25
C VAL A 34 -16.21 -18.90 -6.46
N THR A 35 -16.68 -20.14 -6.61
CA THR A 35 -18.11 -20.45 -6.79
C THR A 35 -18.50 -21.60 -5.86
N ASP A 36 -19.56 -21.43 -5.09
CA ASP A 36 -20.17 -22.50 -4.29
C ASP A 36 -21.68 -22.31 -4.15
N ASN A 37 -22.44 -23.38 -4.44
CA ASN A 37 -23.91 -23.40 -4.33
C ASN A 37 -24.60 -22.21 -5.01
N GLY A 38 -24.14 -21.83 -6.20
CA GLY A 38 -24.66 -20.71 -7.00
C GLY A 38 -24.20 -19.33 -6.55
N ARG A 39 -23.47 -19.21 -5.43
CA ARG A 39 -22.81 -17.96 -5.03
C ARG A 39 -21.47 -17.86 -5.74
N LYS A 40 -21.04 -16.64 -6.01
CA LYS A 40 -19.81 -16.34 -6.73
C LYS A 40 -19.10 -15.17 -6.06
N GLY A 41 -17.77 -15.20 -6.03
CA GLY A 41 -16.95 -14.10 -5.60
C GLY A 41 -15.64 -14.04 -6.35
N VAL A 42 -15.05 -12.85 -6.45
CA VAL A 42 -13.82 -12.59 -7.21
C VAL A 42 -12.81 -11.85 -6.33
N GLY A 43 -11.58 -12.33 -6.35
CA GLY A 43 -10.43 -11.66 -5.73
C GLY A 43 -9.27 -11.52 -6.72
N GLU A 44 -8.33 -10.67 -6.38
CA GLU A 44 -7.15 -10.38 -7.20
C GLU A 44 -5.87 -10.77 -6.47
N CYS A 45 -5.06 -11.60 -7.12
CA CYS A 45 -3.69 -11.89 -6.72
C CYS A 45 -2.74 -11.11 -7.65
N ALA A 46 -1.98 -10.19 -7.11
CA ALA A 46 -1.16 -9.28 -7.92
C ALA A 46 0.21 -9.04 -7.27
N PRO A 47 1.15 -10.00 -7.34
CA PRO A 47 2.51 -9.76 -6.89
C PRO A 47 3.15 -8.66 -7.73
N LEU A 48 3.85 -7.72 -7.11
CA LEU A 48 4.57 -6.67 -7.80
C LEU A 48 5.98 -7.17 -8.14
N PRO A 49 6.36 -7.24 -9.43
CA PRO A 49 7.65 -7.78 -9.84
C PRO A 49 8.81 -7.14 -9.09
N GLN A 50 9.77 -7.94 -8.64
CA GLN A 50 10.98 -7.55 -7.91
C GLN A 50 10.73 -6.87 -6.53
N LEU A 51 9.46 -6.69 -6.11
CA LEU A 51 9.14 -6.08 -4.82
C LEU A 51 8.40 -7.05 -3.89
N SER A 52 7.36 -7.74 -4.39
CA SER A 52 6.62 -8.71 -3.58
C SER A 52 7.49 -9.87 -3.14
N CYS A 53 7.41 -10.25 -1.87
CA CYS A 53 8.14 -11.41 -1.37
C CYS A 53 7.66 -12.73 -1.98
N ASP A 54 6.49 -12.75 -2.59
CA ASP A 54 5.91 -13.88 -3.32
C ASP A 54 5.98 -13.72 -4.86
N ASP A 55 6.78 -12.79 -5.37
CA ASP A 55 7.11 -12.72 -6.80
C ASP A 55 8.09 -13.85 -7.17
N VAL A 56 7.54 -15.03 -7.41
CA VAL A 56 8.28 -16.26 -7.72
C VAL A 56 8.01 -16.74 -9.14
N PRO A 57 8.99 -17.38 -9.82
CA PRO A 57 8.85 -17.79 -11.23
C PRO A 57 7.66 -18.74 -11.47
N ASP A 58 7.35 -19.60 -10.51
CA ASP A 58 6.26 -20.58 -10.55
C ASP A 58 4.96 -20.10 -9.88
N TYR A 59 4.78 -18.78 -9.76
CA TYR A 59 3.64 -18.17 -9.08
C TYR A 59 2.29 -18.76 -9.47
N GLY A 60 2.01 -18.82 -10.80
CA GLY A 60 0.73 -19.34 -11.29
C GLY A 60 0.51 -20.82 -10.97
N GLU A 61 1.57 -21.62 -10.91
CA GLU A 61 1.48 -23.05 -10.54
C GLU A 61 1.18 -23.21 -9.05
N ARG A 62 1.84 -22.45 -8.21
CA ARG A 62 1.59 -22.41 -6.76
C ARG A 62 0.16 -21.95 -6.46
N LEU A 63 -0.28 -20.87 -7.10
CA LEU A 63 -1.65 -20.38 -6.92
C LEU A 63 -2.67 -21.47 -7.27
N ARG A 64 -2.47 -22.20 -8.41
CA ARG A 64 -3.34 -23.31 -8.78
C ARG A 64 -3.29 -24.46 -7.76
N ALA A 65 -2.13 -24.72 -7.16
CA ALA A 65 -1.99 -25.75 -6.13
C ALA A 65 -2.79 -25.40 -4.87
N PHE A 66 -2.64 -24.17 -4.37
CA PHE A 66 -3.43 -23.69 -3.24
C PHE A 66 -4.93 -23.66 -3.53
N CYS A 67 -5.33 -23.23 -4.71
CA CYS A 67 -6.75 -23.24 -5.10
C CYS A 67 -7.34 -24.67 -5.10
N ARG A 68 -6.60 -25.68 -5.59
CA ARG A 68 -7.04 -27.08 -5.50
C ARG A 68 -7.15 -27.60 -4.05
N GLU A 69 -6.22 -27.19 -3.17
CA GLU A 69 -6.30 -27.51 -1.75
C GLU A 69 -7.54 -26.89 -1.12
N VAL A 70 -7.81 -25.61 -1.42
CA VAL A 70 -9.02 -24.90 -0.95
C VAL A 70 -10.30 -25.56 -1.47
N GLU A 71 -10.35 -26.00 -2.74
CA GLU A 71 -11.50 -26.75 -3.29
C GLU A 71 -11.76 -28.06 -2.54
N GLN A 72 -10.69 -28.76 -2.13
CA GLN A 72 -10.78 -30.04 -1.43
C GLN A 72 -11.17 -29.88 0.05
N THR A 73 -10.64 -28.86 0.72
CA THR A 73 -10.81 -28.65 2.16
C THR A 73 -11.97 -27.72 2.51
N GLY A 74 -12.38 -26.87 1.59
CA GLY A 74 -13.37 -25.82 1.82
C GLY A 74 -12.86 -24.64 2.65
N SER A 75 -11.56 -24.57 2.92
CA SER A 75 -10.95 -23.56 3.80
C SER A 75 -9.64 -23.01 3.24
N ILE A 76 -9.34 -21.75 3.54
CA ILE A 76 -8.07 -21.11 3.18
C ILE A 76 -6.96 -21.62 4.12
N PRO A 77 -5.86 -22.19 3.58
CA PRO A 77 -4.73 -22.67 4.39
C PRO A 77 -3.83 -21.50 4.81
N TYR A 78 -4.27 -20.71 5.78
CA TYR A 78 -3.63 -19.45 6.20
C TYR A 78 -2.14 -19.58 6.50
N GLU A 79 -1.74 -20.63 7.23
CA GLU A 79 -0.33 -20.81 7.61
C GLU A 79 0.55 -21.14 6.41
N ALA A 80 0.06 -21.98 5.48
CA ALA A 80 0.77 -22.31 4.26
C ALA A 80 0.86 -21.11 3.29
N LEU A 81 -0.15 -20.23 3.32
CA LEU A 81 -0.20 -19.01 2.51
C LEU A 81 0.50 -17.81 3.16
N ARG A 82 0.93 -17.90 4.40
CA ARG A 82 1.64 -16.81 5.12
C ARG A 82 2.83 -16.24 4.32
N PRO A 83 3.67 -17.05 3.63
CA PRO A 83 4.74 -16.56 2.77
C PRO A 83 4.27 -15.94 1.43
N TYR A 84 2.98 -16.04 1.09
CA TYR A 84 2.40 -15.65 -0.20
C TYR A 84 1.30 -14.60 -0.03
N PRO A 85 1.64 -13.37 0.40
CA PRO A 85 0.66 -12.34 0.77
C PRO A 85 -0.30 -11.96 -0.35
N SER A 86 0.13 -11.93 -1.61
CA SER A 86 -0.75 -11.58 -2.72
C SER A 86 -1.72 -12.71 -3.07
N MET A 87 -1.32 -13.98 -2.92
CA MET A 87 -2.22 -15.12 -3.08
C MET A 87 -3.24 -15.17 -1.95
N LEU A 88 -2.80 -14.92 -0.72
CA LEU A 88 -3.69 -14.88 0.44
C LEU A 88 -4.72 -13.76 0.28
N PHE A 89 -4.30 -12.55 -0.09
CA PHE A 89 -5.19 -11.42 -0.33
C PHE A 89 -6.28 -11.75 -1.37
N GLY A 90 -5.89 -12.38 -2.50
CA GLY A 90 -6.84 -12.76 -3.55
C GLY A 90 -7.86 -13.79 -3.07
N LEU A 91 -7.44 -14.81 -2.33
CA LEU A 91 -8.35 -15.82 -1.79
C LEU A 91 -9.27 -15.24 -0.71
N GLU A 92 -8.74 -14.46 0.25
CA GLU A 92 -9.55 -13.81 1.29
C GLU A 92 -10.65 -12.93 0.69
N THR A 93 -10.30 -12.10 -0.28
CA THR A 93 -11.25 -11.18 -0.91
C THR A 93 -12.26 -11.90 -1.78
N ALA A 94 -11.88 -12.96 -2.51
CA ALA A 94 -12.79 -13.80 -3.28
C ALA A 94 -13.83 -14.53 -2.38
N PHE A 95 -13.37 -15.08 -1.25
CA PHE A 95 -14.28 -15.71 -0.29
C PHE A 95 -15.18 -14.71 0.43
N ALA A 96 -14.66 -13.54 0.78
CA ALA A 96 -15.45 -12.47 1.37
C ALA A 96 -16.57 -12.03 0.41
N ASP A 97 -16.27 -11.85 -0.87
CA ASP A 97 -17.22 -11.50 -1.92
C ASP A 97 -18.28 -12.60 -2.09
N MET A 98 -17.86 -13.87 -2.24
CA MET A 98 -18.77 -15.00 -2.37
C MET A 98 -19.72 -15.17 -1.17
N ASN A 99 -19.24 -14.91 0.05
CA ASN A 99 -20.01 -15.11 1.27
C ASN A 99 -20.83 -13.90 1.69
N ASN A 100 -20.88 -12.83 0.88
CA ASN A 100 -21.52 -11.55 1.20
C ASN A 100 -20.97 -10.90 2.50
N THR A 101 -19.70 -11.19 2.83
CA THR A 101 -18.96 -10.48 3.89
C THR A 101 -18.12 -9.34 3.32
N PHE A 102 -18.14 -9.19 2.00
CA PHE A 102 -17.66 -8.03 1.27
C PHE A 102 -18.87 -7.16 0.87
N PRO A 103 -18.82 -5.83 1.03
CA PRO A 103 -17.71 -5.07 1.61
C PRO A 103 -17.44 -5.42 3.08
N PHE A 104 -16.17 -5.29 3.52
CA PHE A 104 -15.82 -5.50 4.93
C PHE A 104 -16.62 -4.56 5.83
N ARG A 105 -16.99 -5.06 7.01
CA ARG A 105 -17.84 -4.33 7.96
C ARG A 105 -17.01 -3.72 9.09
N GLN A 106 -17.61 -2.74 9.77
CA GLN A 106 -17.06 -2.19 11.00
C GLN A 106 -17.08 -3.24 12.12
N ALA A 107 -16.36 -2.96 13.21
CA ALA A 107 -16.26 -3.87 14.35
C ALA A 107 -17.64 -4.20 14.99
N ASP A 108 -18.61 -3.31 14.86
CA ASP A 108 -20.00 -3.51 15.34
C ASP A 108 -20.88 -4.27 14.33
N GLY A 109 -20.32 -4.72 13.21
CA GLY A 109 -21.03 -5.43 12.15
C GLY A 109 -21.81 -4.55 11.17
N SER A 110 -21.78 -3.23 11.33
CA SER A 110 -22.46 -2.29 10.41
C SER A 110 -21.67 -2.08 9.12
N ASP A 111 -22.38 -1.72 8.04
CA ASP A 111 -21.76 -1.28 6.81
C ASP A 111 -21.08 0.08 7.00
N THR A 112 -19.96 0.29 6.30
CA THR A 112 -19.24 1.56 6.36
C THR A 112 -19.97 2.66 5.56
N PRO A 113 -19.85 3.95 5.94
CA PRO A 113 -20.37 5.05 5.11
C PRO A 113 -19.79 5.03 3.69
N PHE A 114 -18.55 4.57 3.52
CA PHE A 114 -17.92 4.39 2.22
C PHE A 114 -18.67 3.35 1.37
N SER A 115 -18.94 2.16 1.93
CA SER A 115 -19.62 1.08 1.18
C SER A 115 -21.05 1.46 0.75
N ARG A 116 -21.71 2.31 1.52
CA ARG A 116 -23.02 2.87 1.17
C ARG A 116 -22.95 4.06 0.19
N GLY A 117 -21.74 4.49 -0.20
CA GLY A 117 -21.53 5.67 -1.05
C GLY A 117 -21.96 6.98 -0.40
N GLU A 118 -21.96 7.07 0.91
CA GLU A 118 -22.33 8.24 1.71
C GLU A 118 -21.13 9.13 2.02
N GLU A 119 -19.95 8.52 2.16
CA GLU A 119 -18.71 9.23 2.43
C GLU A 119 -17.55 8.65 1.60
N GLY A 120 -16.68 9.53 1.08
CA GLY A 120 -15.46 9.14 0.38
C GLY A 120 -14.27 9.04 1.33
N ILE A 121 -13.37 8.09 1.08
CA ILE A 121 -12.10 7.98 1.78
C ILE A 121 -11.16 9.09 1.30
N PRO A 122 -10.61 9.95 2.18
CA PRO A 122 -9.59 10.91 1.78
C PRO A 122 -8.33 10.19 1.25
N ILE A 123 -7.77 10.69 0.16
CA ILE A 123 -6.58 10.12 -0.48
C ILE A 123 -5.50 11.18 -0.66
N ASN A 124 -4.25 10.77 -0.57
CA ASN A 124 -3.15 11.67 -0.91
C ASN A 124 -2.99 11.83 -2.43
N GLY A 125 -2.63 13.03 -2.86
CA GLY A 125 -2.18 13.31 -4.22
C GLY A 125 -0.75 12.81 -4.42
N LEU A 126 -0.56 11.73 -5.19
CA LEU A 126 0.77 11.17 -5.45
C LEU A 126 1.47 11.94 -6.57
N ILE A 127 2.70 12.38 -6.30
CA ILE A 127 3.64 12.97 -7.25
C ILE A 127 4.70 11.91 -7.55
N TRP A 128 4.57 11.28 -8.71
CA TRP A 128 5.51 10.29 -9.21
C TRP A 128 6.87 10.90 -9.51
N MET A 129 7.92 10.07 -9.40
CA MET A 129 9.27 10.41 -9.88
C MET A 129 9.24 10.79 -11.35
N GLY A 130 10.11 11.72 -11.73
CA GLY A 130 10.27 12.23 -13.09
C GLY A 130 11.35 13.29 -13.15
N THR A 131 11.42 14.04 -14.25
CA THR A 131 12.23 15.25 -14.29
C THR A 131 11.68 16.31 -13.34
N PHE A 132 12.49 17.31 -13.00
CA PHE A 132 12.04 18.42 -12.14
C PHE A 132 10.77 19.09 -12.71
N GLU A 133 10.75 19.34 -14.01
CA GLU A 133 9.66 20.02 -14.71
C GLU A 133 8.36 19.18 -14.68
N GLU A 134 8.48 17.85 -14.84
CA GLU A 134 7.34 16.93 -14.74
C GLU A 134 6.79 16.87 -13.32
N MET A 135 7.66 16.79 -12.32
CA MET A 135 7.26 16.75 -10.91
C MET A 135 6.62 18.08 -10.50
N TYR A 136 7.20 19.21 -10.91
CA TYR A 136 6.63 20.54 -10.69
C TYR A 136 5.21 20.65 -11.26
N ARG A 137 5.01 20.27 -12.53
CA ARG A 137 3.69 20.29 -13.16
C ARG A 137 2.68 19.38 -12.43
N ARG A 138 3.10 18.18 -12.02
CA ARG A 138 2.25 17.26 -11.25
C ARG A 138 1.85 17.83 -9.90
N ILE A 139 2.74 18.58 -9.24
CA ILE A 139 2.43 19.30 -8.00
C ILE A 139 1.32 20.33 -8.28
N GLU A 140 1.49 21.19 -9.26
CA GLU A 140 0.49 22.20 -9.63
C GLU A 140 -0.88 21.57 -9.94
N GLU A 141 -0.90 20.47 -10.71
CA GLU A 141 -2.12 19.72 -11.03
C GLU A 141 -2.85 19.23 -9.77
N LYS A 142 -2.12 18.74 -8.76
CA LYS A 142 -2.71 18.25 -7.50
C LYS A 142 -3.22 19.40 -6.63
N LEU A 143 -2.46 20.48 -6.56
CA LEU A 143 -2.87 21.67 -5.81
C LEU A 143 -4.12 22.31 -6.41
N GLN A 144 -4.17 22.46 -7.74
CA GLN A 144 -5.36 22.95 -8.45
C GLN A 144 -6.57 22.02 -8.32
N ALA A 145 -6.35 20.71 -8.22
CA ALA A 145 -7.41 19.73 -7.95
C ALA A 145 -7.92 19.73 -6.50
N GLY A 146 -7.34 20.58 -5.61
CA GLY A 146 -7.78 20.76 -4.23
C GLY A 146 -7.34 19.67 -3.29
N PHE A 147 -6.19 19.01 -3.53
CA PHE A 147 -5.63 18.05 -2.57
C PHE A 147 -5.03 18.78 -1.37
N HIS A 148 -5.47 18.40 -0.16
CA HIS A 148 -4.91 18.87 1.11
C HIS A 148 -3.81 17.95 1.66
N CYS A 149 -3.56 16.79 1.04
CA CYS A 149 -2.41 15.94 1.32
C CYS A 149 -1.71 15.57 0.02
N VAL A 150 -0.42 15.84 -0.06
CA VAL A 150 0.43 15.51 -1.21
C VAL A 150 1.59 14.64 -0.76
N LYS A 151 1.82 13.54 -1.47
CA LYS A 151 2.98 12.65 -1.28
C LYS A 151 3.95 12.83 -2.44
N LEU A 152 5.14 13.38 -2.15
CA LEU A 152 6.20 13.61 -3.12
C LEU A 152 7.26 12.51 -3.04
N LYS A 153 7.52 11.82 -4.13
CA LYS A 153 8.65 10.88 -4.22
C LYS A 153 9.95 11.66 -4.37
N ILE A 154 10.96 11.28 -3.55
CA ILE A 154 12.30 11.89 -3.52
C ILE A 154 13.40 10.82 -3.59
N GLY A 155 14.65 11.24 -3.77
CA GLY A 155 15.79 10.32 -3.87
C GLY A 155 16.11 9.87 -5.29
N ALA A 156 15.47 10.46 -6.32
CA ALA A 156 15.64 10.08 -7.72
C ALA A 156 16.34 11.13 -8.60
N ILE A 157 16.28 12.39 -8.21
CA ILE A 157 16.93 13.52 -8.92
C ILE A 157 17.94 14.22 -8.01
N ASP A 158 18.59 15.24 -8.52
CA ASP A 158 19.51 16.05 -7.71
C ASP A 158 18.84 16.59 -6.44
N TRP A 159 19.54 16.48 -5.32
CA TRP A 159 19.01 16.82 -3.99
C TRP A 159 18.53 18.27 -3.85
N ASP A 160 19.30 19.23 -4.41
CA ASP A 160 18.94 20.65 -4.33
C ASP A 160 17.65 20.93 -5.14
N ARG A 161 17.46 20.21 -6.25
CA ARG A 161 16.22 20.26 -7.04
C ARG A 161 15.04 19.66 -6.30
N GLU A 162 15.23 18.56 -5.56
CA GLU A 162 14.17 17.98 -4.71
C GLU A 162 13.76 18.96 -3.61
N ILE A 163 14.72 19.56 -2.94
CA ILE A 163 14.49 20.62 -1.94
C ILE A 163 13.75 21.81 -2.58
N ALA A 164 14.10 22.20 -3.80
CA ALA A 164 13.42 23.31 -4.49
C ALA A 164 11.92 23.01 -4.75
N LEU A 165 11.56 21.75 -5.06
CA LEU A 165 10.14 21.34 -5.18
C LEU A 165 9.40 21.45 -3.85
N ILE A 166 10.02 21.02 -2.76
CA ILE A 166 9.45 21.12 -1.41
C ILE A 166 9.28 22.60 -1.00
N GLN A 167 10.30 23.41 -1.26
CA GLN A 167 10.24 24.85 -1.04
C GLN A 167 9.14 25.53 -1.85
N HIS A 168 8.94 25.10 -3.09
CA HIS A 168 7.86 25.62 -3.93
C HIS A 168 6.50 25.40 -3.28
N ILE A 169 6.22 24.19 -2.79
CA ILE A 169 4.98 23.88 -2.08
C ILE A 169 4.85 24.79 -0.84
N ARG A 170 5.88 24.87 -0.01
CA ARG A 170 5.85 25.60 1.27
C ARG A 170 5.84 27.14 1.14
N ARG A 171 6.28 27.70 0.01
CA ARG A 171 6.12 29.13 -0.27
C ARG A 171 4.68 29.56 -0.50
N HIS A 172 3.85 28.62 -0.98
CA HIS A 172 2.47 28.90 -1.35
C HIS A 172 1.45 28.38 -0.33
N PHE A 173 1.82 27.32 0.44
CA PHE A 173 0.91 26.64 1.34
C PHE A 173 1.57 26.34 2.68
N THR A 174 0.90 26.68 3.76
CA THR A 174 1.32 26.30 5.13
C THR A 174 1.05 24.82 5.39
N LYS A 175 1.55 24.28 6.49
CA LYS A 175 1.30 22.88 6.89
C LYS A 175 -0.17 22.60 7.24
N GLU A 176 -0.90 23.63 7.66
CA GLU A 176 -2.34 23.55 7.96
C GLU A 176 -3.19 23.50 6.69
N GLN A 177 -2.69 24.06 5.59
CA GLN A 177 -3.35 24.04 4.30
C GLN A 177 -3.05 22.78 3.51
N ILE A 178 -1.78 22.31 3.55
CA ILE A 178 -1.34 21.10 2.84
C ILE A 178 -0.43 20.25 3.71
N GLU A 179 -0.89 19.04 4.04
CA GLU A 179 -0.07 17.99 4.58
C GLU A 179 0.89 17.49 3.51
N LEU A 180 2.19 17.64 3.73
CA LEU A 180 3.22 17.14 2.81
C LEU A 180 3.87 15.90 3.40
N ARG A 181 3.80 14.79 2.66
CA ARG A 181 4.54 13.55 2.91
C ARG A 181 5.62 13.41 1.85
N VAL A 182 6.75 12.84 2.21
CA VAL A 182 7.80 12.48 1.25
C VAL A 182 8.08 10.99 1.31
N ASP A 183 8.53 10.44 0.19
CA ASP A 183 8.81 9.01 0.05
C ASP A 183 10.16 8.84 -0.64
N ALA A 184 11.15 8.37 0.11
CA ALA A 184 12.50 8.17 -0.38
C ALA A 184 12.73 6.77 -0.97
N ASN A 185 11.79 5.82 -0.79
CA ASN A 185 11.89 4.42 -1.25
C ASN A 185 13.28 3.79 -0.97
N GLY A 186 13.89 4.10 0.18
CA GLY A 186 15.23 3.63 0.53
C GLY A 186 16.37 4.33 -0.22
N GLY A 187 16.13 5.50 -0.78
CA GLY A 187 17.10 6.21 -1.63
C GLY A 187 18.25 6.89 -0.90
N PHE A 188 18.23 6.97 0.44
CA PHE A 188 19.34 7.56 1.20
C PHE A 188 20.32 6.47 1.66
N THR A 189 21.61 6.82 1.74
CA THR A 189 22.58 5.97 2.42
C THR A 189 22.50 6.16 3.94
N ILE A 190 22.98 5.18 4.71
CA ILE A 190 23.00 5.28 6.17
C ILE A 190 23.80 6.51 6.64
N GLU A 191 24.86 6.85 5.89
CA GLU A 191 25.78 7.95 6.22
C GLU A 191 25.14 9.32 6.02
N ASN A 192 24.32 9.50 4.96
CA ASN A 192 23.75 10.81 4.61
C ASN A 192 22.30 10.97 5.07
N ALA A 193 21.67 9.91 5.59
CA ALA A 193 20.25 9.93 5.93
C ALA A 193 19.92 10.98 6.99
N MET A 194 20.72 11.06 8.07
CA MET A 194 20.46 12.01 9.15
C MET A 194 20.52 13.47 8.66
N ASP A 195 21.57 13.84 7.91
CA ASP A 195 21.72 15.19 7.36
C ASP A 195 20.55 15.57 6.44
N ARG A 196 20.08 14.62 5.62
CA ARG A 196 18.91 14.84 4.76
C ARG A 196 17.62 14.98 5.55
N LEU A 197 17.41 14.16 6.57
CA LEU A 197 16.24 14.24 7.46
C LEU A 197 16.20 15.57 8.21
N GLU A 198 17.33 16.07 8.72
CA GLU A 198 17.43 17.38 9.38
C GLU A 198 17.14 18.54 8.41
N GLN A 199 17.56 18.42 7.15
CA GLN A 199 17.21 19.42 6.14
C GLN A 199 15.71 19.39 5.80
N LEU A 200 15.11 18.22 5.63
CA LEU A 200 13.69 18.04 5.35
C LEU A 200 12.81 18.54 6.51
N ALA A 201 13.23 18.33 7.74
CA ALA A 201 12.50 18.77 8.94
C ALA A 201 12.23 20.28 9.00
N LYS A 202 13.01 21.09 8.26
CA LYS A 202 12.83 22.55 8.17
C LYS A 202 11.57 22.96 7.37
N TYR A 203 10.91 22.02 6.72
CA TYR A 203 9.80 22.29 5.79
C TYR A 203 8.44 21.78 6.29
N ASP A 204 8.27 21.57 7.60
CA ASP A 204 7.00 21.11 8.18
C ASP A 204 6.41 19.87 7.46
N ILE A 205 7.27 18.91 7.12
CA ILE A 205 6.87 17.65 6.49
C ILE A 205 6.23 16.75 7.54
N HIS A 206 5.08 16.15 7.23
CA HIS A 206 4.35 15.26 8.12
C HIS A 206 5.17 13.99 8.42
N SER A 207 5.71 13.36 7.39
CA SER A 207 6.49 12.12 7.54
C SER A 207 7.33 11.84 6.31
N ILE A 208 8.39 11.05 6.50
CA ILE A 208 9.16 10.44 5.43
C ILE A 208 8.95 8.93 5.41
N GLU A 209 8.66 8.39 4.22
CA GLU A 209 8.53 6.97 3.98
C GLU A 209 9.89 6.38 3.59
N GLN A 210 10.28 5.27 4.24
CA GLN A 210 11.45 4.44 3.97
C GLN A 210 12.71 5.23 3.56
N PRO A 211 13.36 5.96 4.49
CA PRO A 211 14.51 6.81 4.15
C PRO A 211 15.73 6.04 3.67
N ILE A 212 16.06 4.90 4.29
CA ILE A 212 17.19 4.04 3.92
C ILE A 212 16.71 2.70 3.36
N PRO A 213 17.56 1.98 2.57
CA PRO A 213 17.20 0.69 1.99
C PRO A 213 16.72 -0.31 3.06
N PRO A 214 15.67 -1.11 2.77
CA PRO A 214 15.16 -2.11 3.69
C PRO A 214 16.19 -3.20 3.96
N SER A 215 16.05 -3.89 5.10
CA SER A 215 16.96 -4.97 5.51
C SER A 215 16.88 -6.19 4.62
N ARG A 216 15.74 -6.38 3.95
CA ARG A 216 15.49 -7.49 3.03
C ARG A 216 15.39 -6.99 1.61
N THR A 217 16.06 -7.70 0.70
CA THR A 217 15.97 -7.49 -0.73
C THR A 217 15.63 -8.82 -1.38
N GLY A 218 14.32 -9.11 -1.58
CA GLY A 218 13.83 -10.31 -2.27
C GLY A 218 13.54 -11.52 -1.38
N PHE A 219 12.95 -12.56 -2.00
CA PHE A 219 12.38 -13.76 -1.36
C PHE A 219 13.40 -14.63 -0.58
N HIS A 220 14.68 -14.56 -0.88
CA HIS A 220 15.67 -15.51 -0.39
C HIS A 220 16.79 -14.93 0.48
N GLU A 221 16.87 -13.64 0.68
CA GLU A 221 17.97 -13.05 1.44
C GLU A 221 17.59 -12.69 2.88
N ARG A 222 17.73 -13.68 3.78
CA ARG A 222 17.93 -13.40 5.21
C ARG A 222 19.39 -12.97 5.41
N LYS A 223 19.74 -11.76 5.01
CA LYS A 223 21.02 -11.18 5.45
C LYS A 223 20.82 -10.58 6.82
N ASN A 224 21.86 -10.69 7.66
CA ASN A 224 21.97 -10.21 9.02
C ASN A 224 21.31 -8.82 9.18
N ASN A 225 20.02 -8.82 9.57
CA ASN A 225 19.14 -7.64 9.56
C ASN A 225 19.50 -6.64 10.69
N GLU A 226 20.25 -7.11 11.70
CA GLU A 226 20.52 -6.35 12.92
C GLU A 226 21.16 -5.00 12.65
N GLY A 227 22.07 -4.89 11.69
CA GLY A 227 22.74 -3.63 11.38
C GLY A 227 21.82 -2.56 10.78
N ARG A 228 20.89 -2.95 9.90
CA ARG A 228 19.97 -2.00 9.23
C ARG A 228 18.81 -1.62 10.13
N TRP A 229 18.24 -2.56 10.88
CA TRP A 229 17.24 -2.24 11.90
C TRP A 229 17.80 -1.31 12.96
N VAL A 230 19.05 -1.51 13.39
CA VAL A 230 19.74 -0.59 14.31
C VAL A 230 19.90 0.79 13.70
N ALA A 231 20.28 0.89 12.42
CA ALA A 231 20.40 2.16 11.73
C ALA A 231 19.04 2.86 11.60
N MET A 232 17.99 2.15 11.18
CA MET A 232 16.63 2.69 11.11
C MET A 232 16.10 3.11 12.48
N ALA A 233 16.33 2.28 13.52
CA ALA A 233 15.94 2.60 14.90
C ALA A 233 16.64 3.86 15.41
N ARG A 234 17.90 4.06 15.06
CA ARG A 234 18.63 5.29 15.37
C ARG A 234 17.97 6.50 14.68
N LEU A 235 17.66 6.40 13.38
CA LEU A 235 16.97 7.45 12.66
C LEU A 235 15.61 7.76 13.30
N CYS A 236 14.79 6.74 13.60
CA CYS A 236 13.47 6.94 14.23
C CYS A 236 13.55 7.64 15.59
N ARG A 237 14.63 7.43 16.36
CA ARG A 237 14.82 8.03 17.68
C ARG A 237 15.39 9.45 17.63
N GLU A 238 16.29 9.73 16.69
CA GLU A 238 17.14 10.93 16.70
C GLU A 238 16.64 12.02 15.74
N THR A 239 15.90 11.67 14.68
CA THR A 239 15.37 12.68 13.75
C THR A 239 14.13 13.39 14.28
N PRO A 240 14.00 14.71 14.03
CA PRO A 240 12.75 15.43 14.30
C PRO A 240 11.63 15.12 13.28
N LEU A 241 11.95 14.48 12.13
CA LEU A 241 11.00 14.15 11.07
C LEU A 241 10.45 12.74 11.30
N PRO A 242 9.12 12.55 11.50
CA PRO A 242 8.52 11.23 11.67
C PRO A 242 8.80 10.28 10.51
N ILE A 243 9.17 9.04 10.82
CA ILE A 243 9.47 8.00 9.83
C ILE A 243 8.30 7.03 9.72
N ALA A 244 7.95 6.67 8.48
CA ALA A 244 6.99 5.64 8.13
C ALA A 244 7.72 4.47 7.44
N LEU A 245 7.53 3.24 7.90
CA LEU A 245 8.07 2.04 7.25
C LEU A 245 7.11 1.53 6.19
N ASP A 246 7.63 1.19 5.02
CA ASP A 246 6.93 0.54 3.90
C ASP A 246 7.67 -0.75 3.48
N GLU A 247 8.73 -0.62 2.69
CA GLU A 247 9.45 -1.77 2.16
C GLU A 247 10.10 -2.63 3.25
N GLU A 248 10.36 -2.08 4.42
CA GLU A 248 10.89 -2.83 5.57
C GLU A 248 9.94 -3.95 6.04
N LEU A 249 8.63 -3.76 5.83
CA LEU A 249 7.59 -4.69 6.27
C LEU A 249 7.43 -5.88 5.31
N ILE A 250 7.92 -5.77 4.07
CA ILE A 250 7.71 -6.80 3.03
C ILE A 250 8.48 -8.07 3.39
N GLY A 251 7.75 -9.20 3.41
CA GLY A 251 8.31 -10.51 3.76
C GLY A 251 8.45 -10.75 5.26
N VAL A 252 8.07 -9.80 6.11
CA VAL A 252 7.93 -10.00 7.57
C VAL A 252 6.51 -10.51 7.84
N ASN A 253 6.33 -11.80 7.67
CA ASN A 253 5.00 -12.41 7.71
C ASN A 253 4.68 -13.11 9.04
N ASP A 254 5.68 -13.50 9.80
CA ASP A 254 5.53 -14.12 11.11
C ASP A 254 5.21 -13.09 12.19
N VAL A 255 4.35 -13.45 13.15
CA VAL A 255 3.88 -12.55 14.23
C VAL A 255 5.02 -12.11 15.14
N ASP A 256 5.86 -13.05 15.56
CA ASP A 256 6.97 -12.76 16.47
C ASP A 256 8.00 -11.86 15.77
N GLU A 257 8.20 -12.07 14.46
CA GLU A 257 9.08 -11.24 13.65
C GLU A 257 8.52 -9.81 13.47
N LYS A 258 7.20 -9.65 13.30
CA LYS A 258 6.52 -8.34 13.29
C LYS A 258 6.70 -7.60 14.61
N ILE A 259 6.50 -8.30 15.72
CA ILE A 259 6.71 -7.79 17.08
C ILE A 259 8.16 -7.32 17.25
N MET A 260 9.13 -8.17 16.91
CA MET A 260 10.55 -7.85 17.02
C MET A 260 10.94 -6.63 16.17
N LEU A 261 10.44 -6.52 14.94
CA LEU A 261 10.67 -5.36 14.07
C LEU A 261 10.15 -4.07 14.72
N LEU A 262 8.88 -4.06 15.14
CA LEU A 262 8.26 -2.87 15.72
C LEU A 262 8.92 -2.46 17.04
N ASP A 263 9.29 -3.42 17.89
CA ASP A 263 9.94 -3.15 19.18
C ASP A 263 11.39 -2.68 19.00
N THR A 264 12.08 -3.13 17.95
CA THR A 264 13.45 -2.72 17.63
C THR A 264 13.50 -1.34 16.98
N ILE A 265 12.73 -1.12 15.92
CA ILE A 265 12.81 0.11 15.12
C ILE A 265 12.03 1.25 15.76
N ARG A 266 10.84 0.98 16.29
CA ARG A 266 9.92 1.97 16.88
C ARG A 266 9.64 3.14 15.95
N PRO A 267 9.14 2.89 14.73
CA PRO A 267 8.79 3.95 13.80
C PRO A 267 7.58 4.75 14.32
N GLN A 268 7.36 5.95 13.80
CA GLN A 268 6.16 6.71 14.11
C GLN A 268 4.94 6.21 13.33
N TYR A 269 5.19 5.65 12.14
CA TYR A 269 4.13 5.11 11.29
C TYR A 269 4.57 3.84 10.56
N ILE A 270 3.57 3.03 10.15
CA ILE A 270 3.72 1.96 9.17
C ILE A 270 2.75 2.18 8.01
N ILE A 271 3.16 1.78 6.81
CA ILE A 271 2.34 1.85 5.59
C ILE A 271 2.02 0.43 5.16
N LEU A 272 0.74 0.16 4.96
CA LEU A 272 0.29 -1.19 4.66
C LEU A 272 -0.28 -1.30 3.25
N LYS A 273 0.17 -2.33 2.55
CA LYS A 273 -0.31 -2.77 1.25
C LYS A 273 -0.81 -4.21 1.43
N PRO A 274 -2.12 -4.45 1.58
CA PRO A 274 -2.62 -5.79 1.92
C PRO A 274 -2.08 -6.92 1.03
N SER A 275 -1.94 -6.66 -0.26
CA SER A 275 -1.35 -7.64 -1.20
C SER A 275 0.15 -7.92 -1.00
N LEU A 276 0.87 -7.11 -0.19
CA LEU A 276 2.30 -7.28 0.13
C LEU A 276 2.54 -7.70 1.58
N HIS A 277 1.61 -7.41 2.50
CA HIS A 277 1.83 -7.48 3.95
C HIS A 277 0.96 -8.55 4.64
N GLY A 278 0.67 -9.65 3.93
CA GLY A 278 0.01 -10.83 4.50
C GLY A 278 -1.51 -10.87 4.30
N GLY A 279 -2.02 -10.26 3.24
CA GLY A 279 -3.47 -10.22 2.96
C GLY A 279 -4.21 -9.27 3.90
N ILE A 280 -5.52 -9.48 4.02
CA ILE A 280 -6.40 -8.76 4.95
C ILE A 280 -6.00 -9.11 6.40
N ARG A 281 -5.92 -10.41 6.72
CA ARG A 281 -5.57 -10.90 8.05
C ARG A 281 -4.20 -10.39 8.51
N GLY A 282 -3.18 -10.47 7.66
CA GLY A 282 -1.84 -9.99 8.00
C GLY A 282 -1.77 -8.49 8.19
N SER A 283 -2.57 -7.73 7.44
CA SER A 283 -2.69 -6.27 7.61
C SER A 283 -3.41 -5.89 8.91
N GLU A 284 -4.48 -6.59 9.28
CA GLU A 284 -5.15 -6.42 10.59
C GLU A 284 -4.18 -6.70 11.74
N GLU A 285 -3.38 -7.76 11.61
CA GLU A 285 -2.35 -8.14 12.58
C GLU A 285 -1.31 -7.01 12.74
N TRP A 286 -0.80 -6.45 11.66
CA TRP A 286 0.10 -5.28 11.66
C TRP A 286 -0.53 -4.07 12.35
N ILE A 287 -1.78 -3.74 12.01
CA ILE A 287 -2.49 -2.57 12.57
C ILE A 287 -2.69 -2.74 14.08
N ARG A 288 -3.08 -3.94 14.53
CA ARG A 288 -3.24 -4.23 15.96
C ARG A 288 -1.91 -4.07 16.71
N LEU A 289 -0.83 -4.70 16.23
CA LEU A 289 0.50 -4.65 16.84
C LEU A 289 1.06 -3.22 16.89
N ALA A 290 0.82 -2.43 15.82
CA ALA A 290 1.21 -1.02 15.76
C ALA A 290 0.43 -0.18 16.78
N ARG A 291 -0.90 -0.32 16.85
CA ARG A 291 -1.76 0.38 17.82
C ARG A 291 -1.36 0.11 19.28
N GLU A 292 -1.06 -1.14 19.61
CA GLU A 292 -0.57 -1.53 20.95
C GLU A 292 0.72 -0.80 21.35
N ARG A 293 1.47 -0.28 20.37
CA ARG A 293 2.75 0.44 20.56
C ARG A 293 2.66 1.94 20.32
N GLY A 294 1.45 2.46 20.08
CA GLY A 294 1.24 3.88 19.75
C GLY A 294 1.79 4.27 18.36
N ILE A 295 1.99 3.31 17.47
CA ILE A 295 2.47 3.53 16.10
C ILE A 295 1.25 3.74 15.19
N GLY A 296 1.25 4.86 14.43
CA GLY A 296 0.22 5.16 13.45
C GLY A 296 0.32 4.28 12.20
N SER A 297 -0.77 4.21 11.43
CA SER A 297 -0.76 3.46 10.17
C SER A 297 -1.72 4.05 9.15
N TRP A 298 -1.42 3.85 7.88
CA TRP A 298 -2.37 4.06 6.78
C TRP A 298 -2.20 2.97 5.72
N ILE A 299 -3.23 2.84 4.87
CA ILE A 299 -3.27 1.83 3.82
C ILE A 299 -3.01 2.49 2.47
N THR A 300 -2.27 1.81 1.62
CA THR A 300 -2.02 2.18 0.23
C THR A 300 -2.19 0.97 -0.69
N SER A 301 -2.42 1.20 -1.98
CA SER A 301 -2.41 0.13 -2.97
C SER A 301 -0.99 -0.17 -3.45
N ALA A 302 -0.78 -1.40 -3.92
CA ALA A 302 0.43 -1.84 -4.61
C ALA A 302 0.19 -1.93 -6.13
N LEU A 303 -0.54 -0.98 -6.70
CA LEU A 303 -0.87 -0.89 -8.12
C LEU A 303 -1.74 -2.07 -8.60
N GLU A 304 -2.69 -2.49 -7.81
CA GLU A 304 -3.71 -3.47 -8.17
C GLU A 304 -4.68 -2.89 -9.23
N SER A 305 -5.42 -3.77 -9.90
CA SER A 305 -6.60 -3.35 -10.66
C SER A 305 -7.67 -2.76 -9.75
N ASN A 306 -8.76 -2.26 -10.34
CA ASN A 306 -9.86 -1.77 -9.53
C ASN A 306 -10.55 -2.86 -8.69
N ILE A 307 -10.38 -4.16 -8.98
CA ILE A 307 -10.87 -5.25 -8.12
C ILE A 307 -10.10 -5.23 -6.79
N GLY A 308 -8.78 -5.33 -6.83
CA GLY A 308 -7.95 -5.27 -5.63
C GLY A 308 -8.06 -3.92 -4.92
N LEU A 309 -8.07 -2.81 -5.67
CA LEU A 309 -8.25 -1.47 -5.10
C LEU A 309 -9.58 -1.32 -4.37
N SER A 310 -10.67 -1.89 -4.91
CA SER A 310 -11.99 -1.88 -4.25
C SER A 310 -11.94 -2.62 -2.91
N ALA A 311 -11.34 -3.81 -2.90
CA ALA A 311 -11.19 -4.59 -1.67
C ALA A 311 -10.34 -3.84 -0.62
N ILE A 312 -9.24 -3.23 -1.03
CA ILE A 312 -8.36 -2.43 -0.14
C ILE A 312 -9.11 -1.20 0.40
N ALA A 313 -9.91 -0.51 -0.43
CA ALA A 313 -10.68 0.65 0.01
C ALA A 313 -11.76 0.29 1.04
N HIS A 314 -12.49 -0.81 0.82
CA HIS A 314 -13.46 -1.32 1.79
C HIS A 314 -12.79 -1.75 3.10
N PHE A 315 -11.64 -2.40 3.02
CA PHE A 315 -10.86 -2.77 4.20
C PHE A 315 -10.39 -1.52 4.98
N ALA A 316 -9.86 -0.50 4.29
CA ALA A 316 -9.44 0.75 4.92
C ALA A 316 -10.61 1.44 5.63
N ALA A 317 -11.79 1.50 4.98
CA ALA A 317 -12.99 2.06 5.59
C ALA A 317 -13.45 1.29 6.83
N ALA A 318 -13.33 -0.04 6.83
CA ALA A 318 -13.73 -0.88 7.96
C ALA A 318 -12.78 -0.74 9.16
N VAL A 319 -11.45 -0.76 8.91
CA VAL A 319 -10.45 -0.83 9.98
C VAL A 319 -10.15 0.51 10.65
N TYR A 320 -10.32 1.63 9.92
CA TYR A 320 -10.11 2.96 10.47
C TYR A 320 -11.39 3.63 11.00
N GLY A 321 -12.50 2.91 10.98
CA GLY A 321 -13.75 3.34 11.60
C GLY A 321 -14.66 4.14 10.69
N PRO A 322 -15.80 4.65 11.24
CA PRO A 322 -16.87 5.19 10.41
C PRO A 322 -16.42 6.38 9.55
N HIS A 323 -15.47 7.18 10.04
CA HIS A 323 -14.93 8.35 9.35
C HIS A 323 -13.41 8.22 9.24
N VAL A 324 -12.92 7.89 8.04
CA VAL A 324 -11.48 7.85 7.76
C VAL A 324 -10.96 9.28 7.65
N SER A 325 -10.20 9.73 8.64
CA SER A 325 -9.66 11.10 8.68
C SER A 325 -8.29 11.24 8.02
N MET A 326 -7.42 10.23 8.18
CA MET A 326 -6.08 10.25 7.60
C MET A 326 -6.14 9.92 6.11
N PRO A 327 -5.51 10.73 5.23
CA PRO A 327 -5.45 10.43 3.80
C PRO A 327 -4.74 9.10 3.51
N GLN A 328 -5.38 8.24 2.73
CA GLN A 328 -4.92 6.91 2.33
C GLN A 328 -4.25 6.95 0.95
N GLY A 329 -3.40 5.98 0.65
CA GLY A 329 -2.71 5.88 -0.64
C GLY A 329 -3.54 5.14 -1.71
N LEU A 330 -4.81 5.52 -1.91
CA LEU A 330 -5.77 4.78 -2.74
C LEU A 330 -6.11 5.49 -4.07
N GLY A 331 -5.28 6.43 -4.50
CA GLY A 331 -5.50 7.20 -5.72
C GLY A 331 -5.11 6.51 -7.04
N THR A 332 -4.95 5.19 -7.07
CA THR A 332 -4.36 4.42 -8.18
C THR A 332 -5.36 3.90 -9.23
N GLY A 333 -6.66 4.05 -9.00
CA GLY A 333 -7.71 3.47 -9.86
C GLY A 333 -7.73 3.92 -11.34
N LYS A 334 -7.00 4.98 -11.69
CA LYS A 334 -6.93 5.53 -13.06
C LYS A 334 -5.61 5.26 -13.78
N LEU A 335 -4.73 4.43 -13.24
CA LEU A 335 -3.38 4.22 -13.77
C LEU A 335 -3.33 3.41 -15.07
N PHE A 336 -4.28 2.51 -15.30
CA PHE A 336 -4.29 1.62 -16.46
C PHE A 336 -5.20 2.10 -17.57
N THR A 337 -4.85 1.76 -18.82
CA THR A 337 -5.69 2.01 -20.02
C THR A 337 -6.85 1.04 -20.10
N ASP A 338 -6.66 -0.18 -19.59
CA ASP A 338 -7.52 -1.36 -19.70
C ASP A 338 -7.91 -1.93 -18.32
N ASN A 339 -8.06 -1.05 -17.32
CA ASN A 339 -8.44 -1.44 -15.97
C ASN A 339 -9.82 -2.14 -15.93
N ILE A 340 -10.00 -3.01 -14.95
CA ILE A 340 -11.28 -3.72 -14.76
C ILE A 340 -12.30 -2.74 -14.15
N PRO A 341 -13.48 -2.58 -14.77
CA PRO A 341 -14.49 -1.65 -14.25
C PRO A 341 -14.97 -2.08 -12.85
N MET A 342 -14.96 -1.13 -11.92
CA MET A 342 -15.55 -1.25 -10.58
C MET A 342 -16.28 0.06 -10.25
N PRO A 343 -17.25 0.06 -9.33
CA PRO A 343 -17.99 1.25 -8.98
C PRO A 343 -17.18 2.21 -8.08
N LEU A 344 -15.94 2.49 -8.45
CA LEU A 344 -15.03 3.42 -7.78
C LEU A 344 -14.91 4.72 -8.56
N GLU A 345 -14.84 5.83 -7.87
CA GLU A 345 -14.65 7.15 -8.46
C GLU A 345 -13.81 8.06 -7.57
N ILE A 346 -12.86 8.78 -8.16
CA ILE A 346 -12.13 9.85 -7.48
C ILE A 346 -12.86 11.16 -7.77
N ARG A 347 -13.35 11.83 -6.70
CA ARG A 347 -13.93 13.16 -6.72
C ARG A 347 -13.13 14.07 -5.80
N GLY A 348 -12.47 15.09 -6.34
CA GLY A 348 -11.52 15.88 -5.59
C GLY A 348 -10.42 15.02 -4.98
N GLU A 349 -10.21 15.17 -3.69
CA GLU A 349 -9.23 14.41 -2.91
C GLU A 349 -9.80 13.15 -2.23
N LYS A 350 -10.96 12.64 -2.65
CA LYS A 350 -11.59 11.47 -2.05
C LYS A 350 -11.89 10.37 -3.06
N LEU A 351 -11.66 9.12 -2.64
CA LEU A 351 -12.14 7.92 -3.34
C LEU A 351 -13.55 7.59 -2.86
N TRP A 352 -14.47 7.41 -3.78
CA TRP A 352 -15.87 7.14 -3.52
C TRP A 352 -16.31 5.81 -4.10
N MET A 353 -17.25 5.15 -3.40
CA MET A 353 -18.06 4.09 -3.97
C MET A 353 -19.25 4.73 -4.69
N LYS A 354 -19.43 4.43 -5.99
CA LYS A 354 -20.61 4.86 -6.75
C LYS A 354 -21.83 4.07 -6.30
N LYS A 355 -22.94 4.76 -6.07
CA LYS A 355 -24.24 4.07 -5.89
C LYS A 355 -24.62 3.44 -7.24
N ILE A 356 -24.85 2.15 -7.25
CA ILE A 356 -25.48 1.43 -8.36
C ILE A 356 -26.98 1.52 -8.10
N TYR A 357 -27.68 2.36 -8.88
CA TYR A 357 -29.13 2.49 -8.84
C TYR A 357 -29.81 1.39 -9.63
#